data_7b7aaeb27ef78066fe02bd26f2b0438a
#
_entry.id   7b7aaeb27ef78066fe02bd26f2b0438a
#
_cell.length_a   1.000
_cell.length_b   1.000
_cell.length_c   1.000
_cell.angle_alpha   90.00
_cell.angle_beta   90.00
_cell.angle_gamma   90.00
#
_symmetry.space_group_name_H-M   'P 1'
#
loop_
_entity.id
_entity.type
_entity.pdbx_description
1 polymer ?
#
loop_
_entity_poly.entity_id
_entity_poly.type
_entity_poly.pdbx_seq_one_letter_code
_entity_poly.pdbx_strand_id
1 'polypeptide(L)'
;MKEKNYGILNFNFIDNIIKKKRSEMLNILNKNIKDNDIESFLDIGTTEENELESSNYFVKNFDKIKIKNSISDQEIKKDNFNKFLRKSITSEFSETEILNYKSDLVISSATIEHVGSYENQIKMLENIIKLTNKYFFITTPNRFFPIDFHTKLPVIHMLPKKIHRKILRLINLNEYAEEENLNLLDENTVNKLINSQQNVSFEIRIFKVKLFGLTSNLLIYGEKIK
;
A
#
# COMPACT_ATOMS: atom_id res chain seq x y z
N MET A 1 12.81 -4.67 -12.44
CA MET A 1 12.82 -3.40 -13.20
C MET A 1 13.96 -2.53 -12.68
N LYS A 2 14.94 -2.12 -13.51
CA LYS A 2 16.04 -1.23 -13.04
C LYS A 2 15.47 0.18 -12.94
N GLU A 3 15.32 0.71 -11.75
CA GLU A 3 14.97 2.11 -11.54
C GLU A 3 16.02 3.00 -12.20
N LYS A 4 15.62 3.70 -13.26
CA LYS A 4 16.46 4.75 -13.84
C LYS A 4 16.47 5.93 -12.86
N ASN A 5 17.66 6.25 -12.33
CA ASN A 5 17.88 7.41 -11.47
C ASN A 5 17.66 8.72 -12.24
N TYR A 6 16.47 9.29 -12.13
CA TYR A 6 16.17 10.64 -12.64
C TYR A 6 16.13 11.71 -11.52
N GLY A 7 16.60 11.40 -10.32
CA GLY A 7 16.47 12.29 -9.17
C GLY A 7 17.75 13.07 -8.82
N ILE A 8 17.56 14.35 -8.55
CA ILE A 8 18.58 15.29 -8.02
C ILE A 8 18.99 14.91 -6.58
N LEU A 9 18.24 14.02 -5.90
CA LEU A 9 18.46 13.65 -4.49
C LEU A 9 19.20 12.31 -4.37
N ASN A 10 20.13 12.22 -3.42
CA ASN A 10 20.87 11.01 -3.12
C ASN A 10 19.91 9.88 -2.72
N PHE A 11 19.99 8.75 -3.39
CA PHE A 11 19.12 7.59 -3.24
C PHE A 11 19.05 7.10 -1.77
N ASN A 12 20.18 7.01 -1.07
CA ASN A 12 20.23 6.61 0.32
C ASN A 12 19.51 7.59 1.27
N PHE A 13 19.53 8.88 0.95
CA PHE A 13 18.83 9.89 1.75
C PHE A 13 17.32 9.74 1.63
N ILE A 14 16.82 9.48 0.44
CA ILE A 14 15.39 9.25 0.20
C ILE A 14 14.92 7.96 0.87
N ASP A 15 15.70 6.87 0.75
CA ASP A 15 15.38 5.59 1.39
C ASP A 15 15.29 5.73 2.93
N ASN A 16 16.21 6.45 3.53
CA ASN A 16 16.18 6.75 4.96
C ASN A 16 14.94 7.53 5.39
N ILE A 17 14.48 8.49 4.57
CA ILE A 17 13.23 9.22 4.83
C ILE A 17 12.04 8.28 4.75
N ILE A 18 11.96 7.45 3.70
CA ILE A 18 10.89 6.47 3.50
C ILE A 18 10.87 5.48 4.68
N LYS A 19 12.01 4.92 5.05
CA LYS A 19 12.16 4.02 6.20
C LYS A 19 11.66 4.65 7.51
N LYS A 20 12.07 5.90 7.79
CA LYS A 20 11.60 6.64 8.96
C LYS A 20 10.08 6.81 8.94
N LYS A 21 9.49 7.14 7.78
CA LYS A 21 8.03 7.28 7.66
C LYS A 21 7.31 5.94 7.80
N ARG A 22 7.84 4.85 7.26
CA ARG A 22 7.30 3.51 7.47
C ARG A 22 7.36 3.09 8.94
N SER A 23 8.40 3.47 9.67
CA SER A 23 8.49 3.29 11.12
C SER A 23 7.40 4.08 11.88
N GLU A 24 7.13 5.32 11.48
CA GLU A 24 6.01 6.10 12.05
C GLU A 24 4.65 5.42 11.78
N MET A 25 4.45 4.91 10.54
CA MET A 25 3.22 4.18 10.18
C MET A 25 3.07 2.89 11.01
N LEU A 26 4.15 2.13 11.20
CA LEU A 26 4.15 0.94 12.06
C LEU A 26 3.81 1.29 13.51
N ASN A 27 4.34 2.40 14.03
CA ASN A 27 3.99 2.87 15.37
C ASN A 27 2.52 3.25 15.51
N ILE A 28 1.92 3.86 14.45
CA ILE A 28 0.49 4.14 14.43
C ILE A 28 -0.31 2.82 14.46
N LEU A 29 0.08 1.84 13.65
CA LEU A 29 -0.56 0.53 13.62
C LEU A 29 -0.47 -0.13 15.00
N ASN A 30 0.72 -0.23 15.59
CA ASN A 30 0.95 -0.88 16.89
C ASN A 30 0.17 -0.24 18.05
N LYS A 31 -0.11 1.06 17.98
CA LYS A 31 -0.95 1.76 18.98
C LYS A 31 -2.44 1.43 18.84
N ASN A 32 -2.88 0.97 17.68
CA ASN A 32 -4.29 0.72 17.38
C ASN A 32 -4.65 -0.77 17.40
N ILE A 33 -3.69 -1.69 17.31
CA ILE A 33 -3.91 -3.13 17.45
C ILE A 33 -3.56 -3.60 18.86
N LYS A 34 -4.20 -4.66 19.30
CA LYS A 34 -3.86 -5.35 20.55
C LYS A 34 -2.89 -6.49 20.21
N ASP A 35 -1.64 -6.40 20.66
CA ASP A 35 -0.56 -7.35 20.33
C ASP A 35 -0.93 -8.82 20.57
N ASN A 36 -1.69 -9.11 21.64
CA ASN A 36 -2.09 -10.48 22.00
C ASN A 36 -3.17 -11.07 21.08
N ASP A 37 -3.73 -10.26 20.17
CA ASP A 37 -4.84 -10.69 19.31
C ASP A 37 -4.38 -11.09 17.90
N ILE A 38 -3.08 -11.00 17.56
CA ILE A 38 -2.59 -11.24 16.21
C ILE A 38 -1.79 -12.54 16.15
N GLU A 39 -2.35 -13.56 15.53
CA GLU A 39 -1.69 -14.85 15.29
C GLU A 39 -1.22 -15.02 13.84
N SER A 40 -1.92 -14.39 12.91
CA SER A 40 -1.67 -14.49 11.47
C SER A 40 -1.58 -13.12 10.79
N PHE A 41 -0.68 -13.03 9.83
CA PHE A 41 -0.38 -11.84 9.05
C PHE A 41 -0.44 -12.16 7.55
N LEU A 42 -1.06 -11.27 6.78
CA LEU A 42 -1.07 -11.32 5.32
C LEU A 42 -0.52 -10.01 4.76
N ASP A 43 0.53 -10.10 3.95
CA ASP A 43 1.06 -8.98 3.17
C ASP A 43 0.49 -9.00 1.75
N ILE A 44 -0.04 -7.86 1.31
CA ILE A 44 -0.60 -7.68 -0.04
C ILE A 44 0.31 -6.74 -0.84
N GLY A 45 0.79 -7.25 -1.98
CA GLY A 45 1.68 -6.49 -2.86
C GLY A 45 3.15 -6.59 -2.45
N THR A 46 3.54 -7.70 -1.82
CA THR A 46 4.95 -8.01 -1.57
C THR A 46 5.74 -7.96 -2.87
N THR A 47 6.87 -7.27 -2.87
CA THR A 47 7.80 -7.23 -4.00
C THR A 47 8.95 -8.18 -3.80
N GLU A 48 9.65 -8.58 -4.88
CA GLU A 48 10.92 -9.25 -4.74
C GLU A 48 11.85 -8.42 -3.84
N GLU A 49 12.58 -9.08 -2.94
CA GLU A 49 13.44 -8.38 -2.00
C GLU A 49 14.48 -7.56 -2.73
N ASN A 50 14.45 -6.26 -2.53
CA ASN A 50 15.37 -5.33 -3.14
C ASN A 50 16.43 -4.95 -2.11
N GLU A 51 17.51 -4.36 -2.59
CA GLU A 51 18.61 -3.84 -1.78
C GLU A 51 18.20 -2.72 -0.82
N LEU A 52 16.92 -2.25 -0.88
CA LEU A 52 16.41 -1.16 -0.06
C LEU A 52 15.90 -1.65 1.30
N GLU A 53 16.37 -1.04 2.37
CA GLU A 53 15.88 -1.32 3.72
C GLU A 53 14.41 -0.96 3.91
N SER A 54 13.90 -0.01 3.13
CA SER A 54 12.49 0.37 3.16
C SER A 54 11.58 -0.66 2.48
N SER A 55 12.08 -1.51 1.56
CA SER A 55 11.28 -2.53 0.87
C SER A 55 10.76 -3.58 1.84
N ASN A 56 9.50 -4.00 1.66
CA ASN A 56 8.82 -4.99 2.51
C ASN A 56 8.94 -4.68 4.02
N TYR A 57 8.96 -3.39 4.37
CA TYR A 57 9.28 -2.90 5.72
C TYR A 57 8.41 -3.54 6.79
N PHE A 58 7.10 -3.66 6.56
CA PHE A 58 6.18 -4.24 7.55
C PHE A 58 6.45 -5.72 7.75
N VAL A 59 6.65 -6.50 6.68
CA VAL A 59 6.99 -7.93 6.76
C VAL A 59 8.24 -8.16 7.62
N LYS A 60 9.27 -7.32 7.41
CA LYS A 60 10.55 -7.40 8.13
C LYS A 60 10.43 -7.04 9.62
N ASN A 61 9.45 -6.22 9.99
CA ASN A 61 9.32 -5.69 11.35
C ASN A 61 8.19 -6.33 12.19
N PHE A 62 7.48 -7.34 11.65
CA PHE A 62 6.51 -8.15 12.38
C PHE A 62 7.07 -9.53 12.75
N ASP A 63 8.23 -9.57 13.42
CA ASP A 63 8.94 -10.83 13.72
C ASP A 63 8.20 -11.73 14.73
N LYS A 64 7.34 -11.17 15.57
CA LYS A 64 6.59 -11.90 16.59
C LYS A 64 5.47 -12.77 16.03
N ILE A 65 5.01 -12.53 14.81
CA ILE A 65 3.91 -13.26 14.19
C ILE A 65 4.45 -14.51 13.51
N LYS A 66 3.95 -15.70 13.95
CA LYS A 66 4.44 -17.00 13.45
C LYS A 66 3.93 -17.34 12.06
N ILE A 67 2.69 -16.95 11.72
CA ILE A 67 2.06 -17.27 10.44
C ILE A 67 2.08 -16.02 9.57
N LYS A 68 3.00 -16.00 8.61
CA LYS A 68 3.12 -14.93 7.63
C LYS A 68 2.76 -15.45 6.24
N ASN A 69 1.75 -14.87 5.63
CA ASN A 69 1.32 -15.19 4.28
C ASN A 69 1.51 -13.99 3.35
N SER A 70 1.55 -14.23 2.04
CA SER A 70 1.63 -13.17 1.05
C SER A 70 0.77 -13.44 -0.17
N ILE A 71 0.21 -12.35 -0.74
CA ILE A 71 -0.44 -12.32 -2.06
C ILE A 71 0.22 -11.20 -2.86
N SER A 72 0.71 -11.54 -4.06
CA SER A 72 1.30 -10.59 -5.00
C SER A 72 1.09 -11.09 -6.43
N ASP A 73 0.98 -10.18 -7.38
CA ASP A 73 1.01 -10.49 -8.81
C ASP A 73 2.42 -10.75 -9.34
N GLN A 74 3.44 -10.32 -8.59
CA GLN A 74 4.84 -10.54 -8.90
C GLN A 74 5.31 -11.92 -8.43
N GLU A 75 6.35 -12.43 -9.07
CA GLU A 75 7.07 -13.60 -8.59
C GLU A 75 8.03 -13.18 -7.48
N ILE A 76 7.91 -13.80 -6.30
CA ILE A 76 8.76 -13.51 -5.15
C ILE A 76 9.40 -14.79 -4.60
N LYS A 77 10.54 -14.66 -3.93
CA LYS A 77 11.14 -15.75 -3.17
C LYS A 77 10.24 -16.09 -1.97
N LYS A 78 9.87 -17.37 -1.85
CA LYS A 78 8.87 -17.84 -0.87
C LYS A 78 9.43 -18.01 0.55
N ASP A 79 10.74 -17.89 0.74
CA ASP A 79 11.45 -18.34 1.95
C ASP A 79 11.01 -17.60 3.24
N ASN A 80 10.36 -16.44 3.10
CA ASN A 80 9.91 -15.63 4.22
C ASN A 80 8.42 -15.79 4.58
N PHE A 81 7.69 -16.67 3.85
CA PHE A 81 6.25 -16.82 4.03
C PHE A 81 5.84 -18.28 4.20
N ASN A 82 4.84 -18.50 5.05
CA ASN A 82 4.22 -19.82 5.22
C ASN A 82 3.44 -20.22 3.96
N LYS A 83 2.72 -19.25 3.36
CA LYS A 83 1.98 -19.41 2.10
C LYS A 83 2.18 -18.19 1.20
N PHE A 84 2.30 -18.44 -0.08
CA PHE A 84 2.33 -17.42 -1.12
C PHE A 84 1.34 -17.75 -2.22
N LEU A 85 0.54 -16.76 -2.63
CA LEU A 85 -0.35 -16.84 -3.77
C LEU A 85 0.05 -15.80 -4.80
N ARG A 86 0.43 -16.25 -6.00
CA ARG A 86 0.64 -15.36 -7.14
C ARG A 86 -0.69 -15.01 -7.77
N LYS A 87 -1.23 -13.85 -7.40
CA LYS A 87 -2.54 -13.38 -7.87
C LYS A 87 -2.67 -11.87 -7.69
N SER A 88 -3.31 -11.20 -8.66
CA SER A 88 -3.68 -9.79 -8.46
C SER A 88 -4.73 -9.66 -7.37
N ILE A 89 -4.54 -8.70 -6.48
CA ILE A 89 -5.49 -8.40 -5.40
C ILE A 89 -6.84 -7.88 -5.94
N THR A 90 -6.90 -7.44 -7.19
CA THR A 90 -8.13 -6.98 -7.83
C THR A 90 -8.93 -8.11 -8.50
N SER A 91 -8.39 -9.33 -8.53
CA SER A 91 -9.06 -10.51 -9.06
C SER A 91 -10.12 -11.05 -8.10
N GLU A 92 -11.03 -11.84 -8.60
CA GLU A 92 -11.99 -12.58 -7.77
C GLU A 92 -11.26 -13.68 -6.98
N PHE A 93 -11.59 -13.82 -5.71
CA PHE A 93 -11.08 -14.86 -4.84
C PHE A 93 -12.17 -15.91 -4.61
N SER A 94 -11.81 -17.19 -4.80
CA SER A 94 -12.67 -18.31 -4.43
C SER A 94 -12.82 -18.42 -2.91
N GLU A 95 -13.86 -19.06 -2.43
CA GLU A 95 -14.06 -19.31 -0.99
C GLU A 95 -12.85 -20.04 -0.37
N THR A 96 -12.30 -21.00 -1.10
CA THR A 96 -11.11 -21.76 -0.66
C THR A 96 -9.87 -20.85 -0.53
N GLU A 97 -9.65 -19.92 -1.47
CA GLU A 97 -8.56 -18.97 -1.38
C GLU A 97 -8.75 -18.02 -0.19
N ILE A 98 -9.98 -17.52 0.00
CA ILE A 98 -10.30 -16.67 1.16
C ILE A 98 -10.00 -17.42 2.46
N LEU A 99 -10.51 -18.63 2.64
CA LEU A 99 -10.27 -19.42 3.84
C LEU A 99 -8.78 -19.70 4.11
N ASN A 100 -8.00 -19.94 3.04
CA ASN A 100 -6.58 -20.25 3.15
C ASN A 100 -5.69 -19.06 3.48
N TYR A 101 -6.10 -17.83 3.08
CA TYR A 101 -5.28 -16.62 3.21
C TYR A 101 -5.85 -15.61 4.20
N LYS A 102 -7.09 -15.81 4.68
CA LYS A 102 -7.71 -14.95 5.69
C LYS A 102 -6.83 -14.89 6.93
N SER A 103 -6.53 -13.67 7.40
CA SER A 103 -5.56 -13.43 8.46
C SER A 103 -6.05 -12.39 9.46
N ASP A 104 -5.52 -12.44 10.69
CA ASP A 104 -5.91 -11.50 11.74
C ASP A 104 -5.52 -10.07 11.40
N LEU A 105 -4.35 -9.90 10.78
CA LEU A 105 -3.85 -8.62 10.29
C LEU A 105 -3.53 -8.72 8.80
N VAL A 106 -4.15 -7.87 8.00
CA VAL A 106 -3.85 -7.72 6.57
C VAL A 106 -3.21 -6.36 6.33
N ILE A 107 -2.01 -6.33 5.75
CA ILE A 107 -1.31 -5.09 5.42
C ILE A 107 -1.11 -5.00 3.91
N SER A 108 -1.26 -3.78 3.39
CA SER A 108 -0.82 -3.43 2.04
C SER A 108 -0.13 -2.08 2.05
N SER A 109 1.12 -2.05 1.62
CA SER A 109 1.96 -0.85 1.70
C SER A 109 2.35 -0.35 0.32
N ALA A 110 1.84 0.83 -0.03
CA ALA A 110 2.14 1.50 -1.30
C ALA A 110 1.84 0.59 -2.52
N THR A 111 0.66 -0.04 -2.52
CA THR A 111 0.20 -0.95 -3.57
C THR A 111 -1.08 -0.42 -4.25
N ILE A 112 -1.98 0.22 -3.49
CA ILE A 112 -3.30 0.63 -3.98
C ILE A 112 -3.21 1.65 -5.12
N GLU A 113 -2.16 2.45 -5.18
CA GLU A 113 -1.89 3.37 -6.28
C GLU A 113 -1.43 2.68 -7.57
N HIS A 114 -1.06 1.37 -7.49
CA HIS A 114 -0.55 0.56 -8.60
C HIS A 114 -1.55 -0.47 -9.16
N VAL A 115 -2.79 -0.47 -8.65
CA VAL A 115 -3.81 -1.42 -9.13
C VAL A 115 -4.65 -0.87 -10.28
N GLY A 116 -4.32 0.32 -10.80
CA GLY A 116 -4.96 0.90 -11.96
C GLY A 116 -6.17 1.78 -11.62
N SER A 117 -7.33 1.51 -12.20
CA SER A 117 -8.50 2.36 -12.13
C SER A 117 -9.07 2.50 -10.71
N TYR A 118 -9.94 3.50 -10.52
CA TYR A 118 -10.65 3.67 -9.25
C TYR A 118 -11.51 2.46 -8.88
N GLU A 119 -12.12 1.81 -9.87
CA GLU A 119 -12.88 0.57 -9.70
C GLU A 119 -12.00 -0.58 -9.19
N ASN A 120 -10.76 -0.67 -9.67
CA ASN A 120 -9.78 -1.63 -9.18
C ASN A 120 -9.35 -1.32 -7.74
N GLN A 121 -9.22 -0.03 -7.38
CA GLN A 121 -8.95 0.38 -5.99
C GLN A 121 -10.10 -0.02 -5.06
N ILE A 122 -11.36 0.09 -5.50
CA ILE A 122 -12.54 -0.43 -4.77
C ILE A 122 -12.44 -1.94 -4.60
N LYS A 123 -12.21 -2.70 -5.68
CA LYS A 123 -12.06 -4.18 -5.63
C LYS A 123 -10.94 -4.62 -4.71
N MET A 124 -9.81 -3.91 -4.72
CA MET A 124 -8.71 -4.18 -3.80
C MET A 124 -9.15 -4.03 -2.34
N LEU A 125 -9.83 -2.94 -1.98
CA LEU A 125 -10.31 -2.73 -0.62
C LEU A 125 -11.35 -3.79 -0.22
N GLU A 126 -12.30 -4.14 -1.10
CA GLU A 126 -13.26 -5.22 -0.88
C GLU A 126 -12.58 -6.57 -0.60
N ASN A 127 -11.57 -6.92 -1.39
CA ASN A 127 -10.84 -8.17 -1.21
C ASN A 127 -10.00 -8.16 0.07
N ILE A 128 -9.37 -7.04 0.42
CA ILE A 128 -8.67 -6.88 1.71
C ILE A 128 -9.64 -7.10 2.87
N ILE A 129 -10.84 -6.51 2.83
CA ILE A 129 -11.89 -6.69 3.85
C ILE A 129 -12.30 -8.17 3.96
N LYS A 130 -12.51 -8.87 2.83
CA LYS A 130 -12.84 -10.31 2.82
C LYS A 130 -11.75 -11.18 3.43
N LEU A 131 -10.48 -10.82 3.20
CA LEU A 131 -9.29 -11.52 3.68
C LEU A 131 -8.93 -11.17 5.13
N THR A 132 -9.64 -10.24 5.78
CA THR A 132 -9.34 -9.76 7.12
C THR A 132 -10.24 -10.42 8.18
N ASN A 133 -9.61 -10.96 9.23
CA ASN A 133 -10.32 -11.42 10.42
C ASN A 133 -10.54 -10.32 11.46
N LYS A 134 -9.51 -9.49 11.75
CA LYS A 134 -9.54 -8.50 12.84
C LYS A 134 -9.17 -7.10 12.39
N TYR A 135 -8.00 -6.94 11.75
CA TYR A 135 -7.47 -5.63 11.39
C TYR A 135 -6.93 -5.61 9.97
N PHE A 136 -7.14 -4.50 9.27
CA PHE A 136 -6.39 -4.22 8.04
C PHE A 136 -5.74 -2.85 8.09
N PHE A 137 -4.64 -2.70 7.34
CA PHE A 137 -3.86 -1.48 7.28
C PHE A 137 -3.29 -1.27 5.87
N ILE A 138 -3.77 -0.23 5.21
CA ILE A 138 -3.35 0.13 3.85
C ILE A 138 -2.63 1.47 3.91
N THR A 139 -1.46 1.57 3.30
CA THR A 139 -0.72 2.83 3.21
C THR A 139 -0.59 3.27 1.75
N THR A 140 -0.72 4.57 1.49
CA THR A 140 -0.51 5.15 0.16
C THR A 140 0.09 6.54 0.26
N PRO A 141 0.97 6.96 -0.67
CA PRO A 141 1.41 8.34 -0.77
C PRO A 141 0.23 9.27 -1.00
N ASN A 142 0.27 10.45 -0.36
CA ASN A 142 -0.73 11.48 -0.64
C ASN A 142 -0.39 12.22 -1.92
N ARG A 143 -1.30 12.19 -2.90
CA ARG A 143 -1.16 12.89 -4.17
C ARG A 143 -0.83 14.38 -4.04
N PHE A 144 -1.29 15.03 -2.98
CA PHE A 144 -1.03 16.46 -2.75
C PHE A 144 0.19 16.73 -1.85
N PHE A 145 1.08 15.75 -1.67
CA PHE A 145 2.40 16.02 -1.10
C PHE A 145 3.31 16.63 -2.20
N PRO A 146 4.12 17.67 -1.90
CA PRO A 146 4.84 18.41 -2.94
C PRO A 146 5.81 17.62 -3.83
N ILE A 147 6.29 16.47 -3.37
CA ILE A 147 7.21 15.59 -4.11
C ILE A 147 6.52 14.23 -4.32
N ASP A 148 6.41 13.81 -5.58
CA ASP A 148 5.94 12.46 -5.89
C ASP A 148 7.03 11.43 -5.55
N PHE A 149 6.69 10.47 -4.70
CA PHE A 149 7.64 9.43 -4.27
C PHE A 149 8.01 8.44 -5.38
N HIS A 150 7.23 8.33 -6.46
CA HIS A 150 7.48 7.42 -7.59
C HIS A 150 8.40 8.09 -8.64
N THR A 151 8.00 9.25 -9.13
CA THR A 151 8.75 9.96 -10.18
C THR A 151 9.84 10.87 -9.62
N LYS A 152 9.81 11.19 -8.33
CA LYS A 152 10.68 12.16 -7.62
C LYS A 152 10.58 13.59 -8.16
N LEU A 153 9.52 13.86 -8.92
CA LEU A 153 9.27 15.17 -9.49
C LEU A 153 8.44 16.04 -8.55
N PRO A 154 8.73 17.34 -8.48
CA PRO A 154 7.96 18.25 -7.66
C PRO A 154 6.64 18.64 -8.34
N VAL A 155 5.58 18.74 -7.59
CA VAL A 155 4.25 19.35 -7.83
C VAL A 155 3.47 18.96 -9.07
N ILE A 156 4.08 18.37 -10.11
CA ILE A 156 3.39 18.09 -11.39
C ILE A 156 2.26 17.05 -11.23
N HIS A 157 2.38 16.12 -10.30
CA HIS A 157 1.34 15.11 -9.99
C HIS A 157 0.11 15.71 -9.29
N MET A 158 0.20 16.95 -8.79
CA MET A 158 -0.93 17.71 -8.26
C MET A 158 -1.86 18.25 -9.36
N LEU A 159 -1.35 18.40 -10.58
CA LEU A 159 -2.13 18.85 -11.73
C LEU A 159 -3.26 17.85 -12.06
N PRO A 160 -4.30 18.26 -12.79
CA PRO A 160 -5.32 17.32 -13.27
C PRO A 160 -4.67 16.10 -13.94
N LYS A 161 -5.17 14.90 -13.66
CA LYS A 161 -4.54 13.63 -14.09
C LYS A 161 -4.20 13.61 -15.59
N LYS A 162 -5.07 14.18 -16.46
CA LYS A 162 -4.81 14.26 -17.91
C LYS A 162 -3.55 15.08 -18.24
N ILE A 163 -3.36 16.22 -17.56
CA ILE A 163 -2.20 17.10 -17.76
C ILE A 163 -0.95 16.43 -17.20
N HIS A 164 -1.01 15.90 -16.00
CA HIS A 164 0.09 15.17 -15.38
C HIS A 164 0.60 14.06 -16.29
N ARG A 165 -0.28 13.16 -16.76
CA ARG A 165 0.08 12.05 -17.67
C ARG A 165 0.69 12.56 -18.99
N LYS A 166 0.18 13.66 -19.54
CA LYS A 166 0.76 14.27 -20.75
C LYS A 166 2.19 14.76 -20.52
N ILE A 167 2.45 15.41 -19.37
CA ILE A 167 3.80 15.86 -19.00
C ILE A 167 4.73 14.65 -18.82
N LEU A 168 4.30 13.61 -18.13
CA LEU A 168 5.11 12.38 -17.94
C LEU A 168 5.52 11.75 -19.28
N ARG A 169 4.62 11.70 -20.27
CA ARG A 169 4.94 11.20 -21.61
C ARG A 169 5.96 12.10 -22.33
N LEU A 170 5.84 13.44 -22.20
CA LEU A 170 6.79 14.38 -22.79
C LEU A 170 8.21 14.27 -22.24
N ILE A 171 8.37 13.81 -21.00
CA ILE A 171 9.68 13.61 -20.36
C ILE A 171 10.11 12.13 -20.32
N ASN A 172 9.49 11.27 -21.17
CA ASN A 172 9.79 9.86 -21.33
C ASN A 172 9.58 9.00 -20.06
N LEU A 173 8.72 9.42 -19.16
CA LEU A 173 8.23 8.62 -18.01
C LEU A 173 6.91 7.92 -18.36
N ASN A 174 6.86 7.26 -19.51
CA ASN A 174 5.66 6.66 -20.09
C ASN A 174 4.99 5.64 -19.14
N GLU A 175 5.77 4.85 -18.43
CA GLU A 175 5.28 3.84 -17.50
C GLU A 175 4.40 4.45 -16.41
N TYR A 176 4.82 5.57 -15.80
CA TYR A 176 4.05 6.28 -14.79
C TYR A 176 2.90 7.14 -15.35
N ALA A 177 2.86 7.31 -16.67
CA ALA A 177 1.78 8.01 -17.34
C ALA A 177 0.54 7.12 -17.57
N GLU A 178 0.68 5.80 -17.45
CA GLU A 178 -0.42 4.86 -17.61
C GLU A 178 -1.16 4.65 -16.27
N GLU A 179 -2.49 4.64 -16.33
CA GLU A 179 -3.34 4.50 -15.14
C GLU A 179 -3.14 3.16 -14.45
N GLU A 180 -2.90 2.13 -15.23
CA GLU A 180 -2.64 0.78 -14.79
C GLU A 180 -1.41 0.68 -13.88
N ASN A 181 -0.44 1.58 -14.08
CA ASN A 181 0.82 1.56 -13.35
C ASN A 181 0.88 2.57 -12.21
N LEU A 182 0.18 3.72 -12.33
CA LEU A 182 0.16 4.74 -11.29
C LEU A 182 -1.14 5.55 -11.29
N ASN A 183 -1.91 5.39 -10.25
CA ASN A 183 -3.15 6.13 -9.99
C ASN A 183 -3.20 6.66 -8.56
N LEU A 184 -2.46 7.75 -8.31
CA LEU A 184 -2.30 8.36 -6.99
C LEU A 184 -3.63 8.78 -6.38
N LEU A 185 -3.75 8.58 -5.05
CA LEU A 185 -4.91 8.94 -4.24
C LEU A 185 -4.65 10.23 -3.44
N ASP A 186 -5.70 11.00 -3.27
CA ASP A 186 -5.80 12.07 -2.27
C ASP A 186 -6.82 11.70 -1.19
N GLU A 187 -6.91 12.51 -0.14
CA GLU A 187 -7.83 12.28 0.98
C GLU A 187 -9.29 12.17 0.54
N ASN A 188 -9.73 12.99 -0.42
CA ASN A 188 -11.11 12.92 -0.92
C ASN A 188 -11.38 11.61 -1.65
N THR A 189 -10.42 11.14 -2.44
CA THR A 189 -10.51 9.85 -3.12
C THR A 189 -10.54 8.70 -2.13
N VAL A 190 -9.70 8.75 -1.09
CA VAL A 190 -9.71 7.73 -0.01
C VAL A 190 -11.04 7.73 0.75
N ASN A 191 -11.60 8.90 1.08
CA ASN A 191 -12.93 8.97 1.73
C ASN A 191 -14.03 8.38 0.84
N LYS A 192 -14.01 8.66 -0.47
CA LYS A 192 -14.97 8.07 -1.41
C LYS A 192 -14.83 6.55 -1.50
N LEU A 193 -13.58 6.06 -1.50
CA LEU A 193 -13.27 4.64 -1.51
C LEU A 193 -13.83 3.92 -0.26
N ILE A 194 -13.66 4.51 0.92
CA ILE A 194 -14.21 3.98 2.17
C ILE A 194 -15.73 4.01 2.14
N ASN A 195 -16.33 5.12 1.72
CA ASN A 195 -17.79 5.29 1.67
C ASN A 195 -18.46 4.39 0.61
N SER A 196 -17.72 3.90 -0.39
CA SER A 196 -18.23 2.91 -1.35
C SER A 196 -18.38 1.52 -0.74
N GLN A 197 -17.75 1.26 0.40
CA GLN A 197 -17.84 -0.02 1.11
C GLN A 197 -19.14 -0.06 1.92
N GLN A 198 -20.21 -0.64 1.35
CA GLN A 198 -21.50 -0.77 2.02
C GLN A 198 -21.54 -2.05 2.87
N ASN A 199 -22.21 -1.98 4.03
CA ASN A 199 -22.49 -3.12 4.91
C ASN A 199 -21.24 -3.89 5.38
N VAL A 200 -20.13 -3.19 5.62
CA VAL A 200 -18.93 -3.82 6.17
C VAL A 200 -18.95 -3.86 7.68
N SER A 201 -18.57 -5.01 8.25
CA SER A 201 -18.44 -5.20 9.70
C SER A 201 -17.10 -4.65 10.22
N PHE A 202 -16.70 -3.46 9.75
CA PHE A 202 -15.45 -2.81 10.11
C PHE A 202 -15.67 -1.34 10.44
N GLU A 203 -15.07 -0.86 11.52
CA GLU A 203 -14.85 0.57 11.77
C GLU A 203 -13.60 0.97 11.00
N ILE A 204 -13.74 1.90 10.03
CA ILE A 204 -12.64 2.33 9.17
C ILE A 204 -12.24 3.77 9.53
N ARG A 205 -10.96 3.99 9.80
CA ARG A 205 -10.38 5.28 10.17
C ARG A 205 -9.22 5.64 9.23
N ILE A 206 -9.03 6.94 8.98
CA ILE A 206 -7.91 7.46 8.20
C ILE A 206 -6.92 8.13 9.16
N PHE A 207 -5.66 7.72 9.10
CA PHE A 207 -4.55 8.42 9.75
C PHE A 207 -3.68 9.11 8.71
N LYS A 208 -3.00 10.17 9.13
CA LYS A 208 -2.13 10.99 8.29
C LYS A 208 -0.71 10.99 8.84
N VAL A 209 0.26 10.64 8.02
CA VAL A 209 1.67 10.81 8.34
C VAL A 209 2.17 12.08 7.67
N LYS A 210 2.88 12.90 8.44
CA LYS A 210 3.37 14.20 7.96
C LYS A 210 4.87 14.16 7.71
N LEU A 211 5.31 14.85 6.68
CA LEU A 211 6.71 15.17 6.40
C LEU A 211 6.81 16.69 6.18
N PHE A 212 7.69 17.36 6.90
CA PHE A 212 7.80 18.83 6.89
C PHE A 212 6.47 19.58 7.13
N GLY A 213 5.63 19.04 8.04
CA GLY A 213 4.33 19.63 8.39
C GLY A 213 3.18 19.31 7.40
N LEU A 214 3.48 18.81 6.21
CA LEU A 214 2.51 18.45 5.17
C LEU A 214 2.21 16.95 5.19
N THR A 215 0.96 16.56 4.89
CA THR A 215 0.56 15.15 4.82
C THR A 215 1.25 14.46 3.65
N SER A 216 2.19 13.57 3.95
CA SER A 216 2.94 12.79 2.95
C SER A 216 2.29 11.47 2.61
N ASN A 217 1.64 10.82 3.58
CA ASN A 217 0.97 9.53 3.39
C ASN A 217 -0.40 9.52 4.07
N LEU A 218 -1.30 8.77 3.46
CA LEU A 218 -2.61 8.42 3.99
C LEU A 218 -2.60 6.95 4.40
N LEU A 219 -3.19 6.66 5.56
CA LEU A 219 -3.27 5.32 6.11
C LEU A 219 -4.75 4.99 6.31
N ILE A 220 -5.21 3.89 5.72
CA ILE A 220 -6.56 3.37 5.92
C ILE A 220 -6.45 2.21 6.90
N TYR A 221 -7.02 2.37 8.08
CA TYR A 221 -7.06 1.35 9.13
C TYR A 221 -8.49 0.88 9.32
N GLY A 222 -8.68 -0.42 9.35
CA GLY A 222 -9.96 -1.02 9.68
C GLY A 222 -9.85 -1.99 10.84
N GLU A 223 -10.79 -1.87 11.77
CA GLU A 223 -10.97 -2.78 12.90
C GLU A 223 -12.34 -3.43 12.81
N LYS A 224 -12.40 -4.77 12.91
CA LYS A 224 -13.66 -5.50 12.84
C LYS A 224 -14.54 -5.19 14.05
N ILE A 225 -15.77 -4.77 13.79
CA ILE A 225 -16.79 -4.57 14.82
C ILE A 225 -17.17 -5.94 15.39
N LYS A 226 -17.18 -6.04 16.73
CA LYS A 226 -17.56 -7.27 17.46
C LYS A 226 -19.08 -7.50 17.38
#